data_81609e5a37800ce8b5fa5e3bce66453a
#
_entry.id   81609e5a37800ce8b5fa5e3bce66453a
#
_cell.length_a   1.000
_cell.length_b   1.000
_cell.length_c   1.000
_cell.angle_alpha   90.00
_cell.angle_beta   90.00
_cell.angle_gamma   90.00
#
_symmetry.space_group_name_H-M   'P 1'
#
loop_
_entity.id
_entity.type
_entity.pdbx_description
1 polymer ?
#
loop_
_entity_poly.entity_id
_entity_poly.type
_entity_poly.pdbx_seq_one_letter_code
_entity_poly.pdbx_strand_id
1 'polypeptide(L)'
;MAETAAYAGKRILVVDDDPDILTAITTGLSDTGATIETASDGNTAVTKAEQNEPDLVILDIMLPQKSGFLVLEKLRQHKPRGAKPRVIMITGNQGKRHEQYARSLGVDEYLNKPFRMDRLIEVTQKLLA
;
A
#
# COMPACT_ATOMS: atom_id res chain seq x y z
N MET A 1 -7.47 13.50 20.40
CA MET A 1 -7.70 12.11 20.80
C MET A 1 -6.42 11.32 20.62
N ALA A 2 -6.07 10.52 21.61
CA ALA A 2 -4.82 9.75 21.53
C ALA A 2 -4.80 8.80 20.34
N GLU A 3 -5.95 8.20 20.00
CA GLU A 3 -6.05 7.25 18.90
C GLU A 3 -5.81 7.91 17.53
N THR A 4 -6.21 9.19 17.40
CA THR A 4 -6.07 9.88 16.11
C THR A 4 -4.63 10.27 15.80
N ALA A 5 -3.75 10.18 16.79
CA ALA A 5 -2.34 10.50 16.61
C ALA A 5 -1.44 9.27 16.74
N ALA A 6 -2.02 8.06 16.74
CA ALA A 6 -1.27 6.82 16.97
C ALA A 6 -0.14 6.61 15.97
N TYR A 7 -0.30 7.09 14.74
CA TYR A 7 0.71 6.93 13.69
C TYR A 7 1.25 8.28 13.21
N ALA A 8 1.25 9.27 14.10
CA ALA A 8 1.89 10.54 13.80
C ALA A 8 3.38 10.29 13.47
N GLY A 9 3.84 10.92 12.40
CA GLY A 9 5.20 10.72 11.91
C GLY A 9 5.38 9.55 10.98
N LYS A 10 4.37 8.68 10.86
CA LYS A 10 4.40 7.61 9.86
C LYS A 10 3.90 8.13 8.53
N ARG A 11 4.38 7.54 7.44
CA ARG A 11 4.01 7.93 6.08
C ARG A 11 3.42 6.74 5.35
N ILE A 12 2.27 6.97 4.70
CA ILE A 12 1.57 5.94 3.92
C ILE A 12 1.42 6.46 2.50
N LEU A 13 1.81 5.64 1.53
CA LEU A 13 1.59 5.92 0.12
C LEU A 13 0.49 4.99 -0.38
N VAL A 14 -0.57 5.56 -0.94
CA VAL A 14 -1.71 4.80 -1.49
C VAL A 14 -1.66 4.89 -3.00
N VAL A 15 -1.63 3.74 -3.68
CA VAL A 15 -1.44 3.67 -5.12
C VAL A 15 -2.62 2.92 -5.75
N ASP A 16 -3.43 3.63 -6.53
CA ASP A 16 -4.56 3.06 -7.26
C ASP A 16 -4.93 4.05 -8.36
N ASP A 17 -5.33 3.55 -9.53
CA ASP A 17 -5.73 4.45 -10.61
C ASP A 17 -7.19 4.88 -10.51
N ASP A 18 -7.95 4.32 -9.59
CA ASP A 18 -9.35 4.69 -9.35
C ASP A 18 -9.39 5.79 -8.27
N PRO A 19 -9.80 7.02 -8.65
CA PRO A 19 -9.84 8.12 -7.67
C PRO A 19 -10.81 7.89 -6.52
N ASP A 20 -11.86 7.09 -6.73
CA ASP A 20 -12.81 6.78 -5.66
C ASP A 20 -12.16 5.88 -4.61
N ILE A 21 -11.35 4.92 -5.03
CA ILE A 21 -10.62 4.07 -4.11
C ILE A 21 -9.58 4.90 -3.33
N LEU A 22 -8.86 5.77 -4.02
CA LEU A 22 -7.89 6.66 -3.35
C LEU A 22 -8.57 7.50 -2.28
N THR A 23 -9.71 8.09 -2.60
CA THR A 23 -10.47 8.90 -1.65
C THR A 23 -10.95 8.07 -0.47
N ALA A 24 -11.49 6.88 -0.75
CA ALA A 24 -12.02 6.02 0.31
C ALA A 24 -10.92 5.61 1.29
N ILE A 25 -9.77 5.20 0.78
CA ILE A 25 -8.66 4.76 1.63
C ILE A 25 -8.09 5.94 2.41
N THR A 26 -7.88 7.08 1.74
CA THR A 26 -7.34 8.27 2.39
C THR A 26 -8.26 8.72 3.53
N THR A 27 -9.56 8.76 3.26
CA THR A 27 -10.55 9.13 4.28
C THR A 27 -10.54 8.13 5.44
N GLY A 28 -10.51 6.84 5.12
CA GLY A 28 -10.53 5.79 6.14
C GLY A 28 -9.31 5.81 7.04
N LEU A 29 -8.17 6.27 6.55
CA LEU A 29 -6.92 6.31 7.31
C LEU A 29 -6.61 7.68 7.89
N SER A 30 -7.44 8.69 7.63
CA SER A 30 -7.15 10.06 8.04
C SER A 30 -7.03 10.21 9.55
N ASP A 31 -7.77 9.41 10.31
CA ASP A 31 -7.79 9.49 11.77
C ASP A 31 -6.56 8.85 12.43
N THR A 32 -5.72 8.17 11.65
CA THR A 32 -4.53 7.53 12.22
C THR A 32 -3.44 8.53 12.58
N GLY A 33 -3.50 9.73 12.02
CA GLY A 33 -2.45 10.73 12.20
C GLY A 33 -1.28 10.58 11.24
N ALA A 34 -1.26 9.54 10.41
CA ALA A 34 -0.20 9.35 9.43
C ALA A 34 -0.31 10.37 8.30
N THR A 35 0.84 10.71 7.71
CA THR A 35 0.88 11.53 6.50
C THR A 35 0.56 10.61 5.32
N ILE A 36 -0.46 10.94 4.53
CA ILE A 36 -0.93 10.11 3.44
C ILE A 36 -0.67 10.80 2.11
N GLU A 37 0.03 10.11 1.22
CA GLU A 37 0.24 10.55 -0.16
C GLU A 37 -0.42 9.56 -1.09
N THR A 38 -0.73 10.00 -2.31
CA THR A 38 -1.37 9.15 -3.30
C THR A 38 -0.59 9.16 -4.61
N ALA A 39 -0.73 8.08 -5.37
CA ALA A 39 -0.22 7.99 -6.73
C ALA A 39 -1.23 7.21 -7.56
N SER A 40 -1.40 7.58 -8.81
CA SER A 40 -2.39 6.94 -9.68
C SER A 40 -1.76 6.11 -10.79
N ASP A 41 -0.46 6.00 -10.82
CA ASP A 41 0.27 5.15 -11.77
C ASP A 41 1.54 4.62 -11.13
N GLY A 42 2.12 3.59 -11.77
CA GLY A 42 3.28 2.91 -11.19
C GLY A 42 4.55 3.75 -11.18
N ASN A 43 4.77 4.58 -12.19
CA ASN A 43 5.97 5.40 -12.25
C ASN A 43 5.97 6.46 -11.15
N THR A 44 4.84 7.14 -10.96
CA THR A 44 4.69 8.11 -9.87
C THR A 44 4.85 7.44 -8.51
N ALA A 45 4.31 6.22 -8.37
CA ALA A 45 4.42 5.48 -7.13
C ALA A 45 5.89 5.20 -6.76
N VAL A 46 6.67 4.73 -7.72
CA VAL A 46 8.09 4.46 -7.48
C VAL A 46 8.84 5.75 -7.11
N THR A 47 8.58 6.82 -7.85
CA THR A 47 9.23 8.11 -7.59
C THR A 47 8.93 8.62 -6.18
N LYS A 48 7.66 8.59 -5.79
CA LYS A 48 7.26 9.06 -4.46
C LYS A 48 7.83 8.17 -3.36
N ALA A 49 7.86 6.85 -3.59
CA ALA A 49 8.42 5.94 -2.60
C ALA A 49 9.92 6.19 -2.40
N GLU A 50 10.64 6.46 -3.48
CA GLU A 50 12.07 6.73 -3.39
C GLU A 50 12.36 8.07 -2.73
N GLN A 51 11.55 9.08 -3.01
CA GLN A 51 11.76 10.43 -2.47
C GLN A 51 11.33 10.56 -1.02
N ASN A 52 10.23 9.94 -0.63
CA ASN A 52 9.60 10.20 0.66
C ASN A 52 9.71 9.03 1.64
N GLU A 53 10.23 7.90 1.21
CA GLU A 53 10.49 6.73 2.05
C GLU A 53 9.32 6.39 2.98
N PRO A 54 8.15 6.00 2.41
CA PRO A 54 6.99 5.69 3.24
C PRO A 54 7.25 4.48 4.13
N ASP A 55 6.53 4.43 5.23
CA ASP A 55 6.55 3.27 6.12
C ASP A 55 5.68 2.16 5.56
N LEU A 56 4.63 2.50 4.82
CA LEU A 56 3.67 1.57 4.26
C LEU A 56 3.24 2.03 2.88
N VAL A 57 3.14 1.09 1.94
CA VAL A 57 2.56 1.32 0.62
C VAL A 57 1.36 0.41 0.45
N ILE A 58 0.22 0.99 0.10
CA ILE A 58 -1.00 0.25 -0.25
C ILE A 58 -1.10 0.32 -1.76
N LEU A 59 -1.03 -0.82 -2.43
CA LEU A 59 -0.67 -0.90 -3.84
C LEU A 59 -1.63 -1.79 -4.62
N ASP A 60 -2.27 -1.22 -5.65
CA ASP A 60 -3.08 -1.99 -6.59
C ASP A 60 -2.16 -2.66 -7.63
N ILE A 61 -2.56 -3.84 -8.09
CA ILE A 61 -1.83 -4.55 -9.15
C ILE A 61 -2.07 -3.89 -10.51
N MET A 62 -3.32 -3.53 -10.80
CA MET A 62 -3.71 -3.06 -12.13
C MET A 62 -3.52 -1.56 -12.27
N LEU A 63 -2.32 -1.16 -12.62
CA LEU A 63 -1.95 0.24 -12.74
C LEU A 63 -1.51 0.57 -14.18
N PRO A 64 -1.77 1.80 -14.66
CA PRO A 64 -1.19 2.24 -15.92
C PRO A 64 0.31 2.44 -15.79
N GLN A 65 1.00 2.38 -16.91
CA GLN A 65 2.43 2.59 -17.09
C GLN A 65 3.31 1.51 -16.49
N LYS A 66 3.16 1.19 -15.22
CA LYS A 66 3.95 0.16 -14.56
C LYS A 66 3.04 -0.61 -13.62
N SER A 67 2.92 -1.92 -13.84
CA SER A 67 2.03 -2.75 -13.01
C SER A 67 2.45 -2.75 -11.55
N GLY A 68 1.49 -3.06 -10.68
CA GLY A 68 1.77 -3.16 -9.26
C GLY A 68 2.84 -4.18 -8.91
N PHE A 69 2.94 -5.27 -9.68
CA PHE A 69 4.00 -6.25 -9.47
C PHE A 69 5.39 -5.64 -9.72
N LEU A 70 5.53 -4.84 -10.77
CA LEU A 70 6.80 -4.18 -11.07
C LEU A 70 7.13 -3.13 -10.01
N VAL A 71 6.13 -2.42 -9.52
CA VAL A 71 6.33 -1.48 -8.41
C VAL A 71 6.82 -2.25 -7.17
N LEU A 72 6.17 -3.35 -6.84
CA LEU A 72 6.56 -4.17 -5.68
C LEU A 72 7.99 -4.67 -5.82
N GLU A 73 8.37 -5.20 -6.99
CA GLU A 73 9.74 -5.62 -7.24
C GLU A 73 10.73 -4.48 -6.95
N LYS A 74 10.42 -3.29 -7.48
CA LYS A 74 11.29 -2.14 -7.30
C LYS A 74 11.43 -1.75 -5.85
N LEU A 75 10.32 -1.79 -5.09
CA LEU A 75 10.33 -1.43 -3.68
C LEU A 75 11.09 -2.45 -2.83
N ARG A 76 11.08 -3.72 -3.23
CA ARG A 76 11.75 -4.78 -2.47
C ARG A 76 13.18 -5.04 -2.92
N GLN A 77 13.62 -4.42 -4.01
CA GLN A 77 14.95 -4.65 -4.61
C GLN A 77 16.04 -4.34 -3.59
N HIS A 78 16.91 -5.31 -3.36
CA HIS A 78 18.04 -5.19 -2.44
C HIS A 78 17.64 -4.96 -0.97
N LYS A 79 16.40 -5.32 -0.60
CA LYS A 79 15.92 -5.13 0.77
C LYS A 79 15.57 -6.47 1.41
N PRO A 80 15.91 -6.66 2.68
CA PRO A 80 15.52 -7.88 3.38
C PRO A 80 14.01 -7.90 3.62
N ARG A 81 13.47 -9.10 3.84
CA ARG A 81 12.06 -9.27 4.16
C ARG A 81 11.74 -8.50 5.45
N GLY A 82 10.61 -7.79 5.42
CA GLY A 82 10.18 -6.99 6.57
C GLY A 82 10.76 -5.60 6.65
N ALA A 83 11.65 -5.23 5.70
CA ALA A 83 12.18 -3.87 5.64
C ALA A 83 11.15 -2.90 5.10
N LYS A 84 11.33 -1.62 5.39
CA LYS A 84 10.48 -0.56 4.83
C LYS A 84 10.72 -0.42 3.34
N PRO A 85 9.69 -0.08 2.59
CA PRO A 85 8.30 0.06 3.07
C PRO A 85 7.65 -1.31 3.24
N ARG A 86 6.75 -1.42 4.21
CA ARG A 86 5.84 -2.57 4.25
C ARG A 86 4.83 -2.37 3.12
N VAL A 87 4.33 -3.47 2.55
CA VAL A 87 3.44 -3.37 1.38
C VAL A 87 2.19 -4.21 1.59
N ILE A 88 1.03 -3.56 1.40
CA ILE A 88 -0.27 -4.24 1.28
C ILE A 88 -0.65 -4.15 -0.20
N MET A 89 -0.88 -5.30 -0.83
CA MET A 89 -1.33 -5.32 -2.22
C MET A 89 -2.83 -5.54 -2.26
N ILE A 90 -3.54 -4.76 -3.07
CA ILE A 90 -4.99 -4.85 -3.21
C ILE A 90 -5.32 -5.02 -4.68
N THR A 91 -6.22 -5.95 -5.01
CA THR A 91 -6.56 -6.18 -6.40
C THR A 91 -7.98 -6.72 -6.56
N GLY A 92 -8.60 -6.39 -7.70
CA GLY A 92 -9.85 -7.01 -8.12
C GLY A 92 -9.67 -8.39 -8.72
N ASN A 93 -8.43 -8.77 -9.04
CA ASN A 93 -8.13 -10.07 -9.59
C ASN A 93 -7.98 -11.09 -8.45
N GLN A 94 -8.86 -12.09 -8.41
CA GLN A 94 -8.92 -13.03 -7.29
C GLN A 94 -8.17 -14.34 -7.56
N GLY A 95 -7.35 -14.39 -8.59
CA GLY A 95 -6.59 -15.59 -8.90
C GLY A 95 -5.49 -15.86 -7.88
N LYS A 96 -5.39 -17.13 -7.46
CA LYS A 96 -4.37 -17.53 -6.49
C LYS A 96 -2.95 -17.32 -7.03
N ARG A 97 -2.77 -17.38 -8.33
CA ARG A 97 -1.47 -17.17 -8.95
C ARG A 97 -0.93 -15.78 -8.66
N HIS A 98 -1.82 -14.78 -8.72
CA HIS A 98 -1.41 -13.40 -8.43
C HIS A 98 -1.00 -13.24 -6.98
N GLU A 99 -1.75 -13.85 -6.07
CA GLU A 99 -1.38 -13.80 -4.66
C GLU A 99 -0.05 -14.50 -4.39
N GLN A 100 0.13 -15.69 -4.96
CA GLN A 100 1.37 -16.44 -4.78
C GLN A 100 2.57 -15.66 -5.32
N TYR A 101 2.40 -15.03 -6.48
CA TYR A 101 3.47 -14.23 -7.07
C TYR A 101 3.79 -13.02 -6.21
N ALA A 102 2.78 -12.31 -5.72
CA ALA A 102 2.98 -11.16 -4.84
C ALA A 102 3.73 -11.59 -3.58
N ARG A 103 3.35 -12.73 -2.99
CA ARG A 103 4.03 -13.20 -1.78
C ARG A 103 5.46 -13.60 -2.07
N SER A 104 5.74 -14.16 -3.24
CA SER A 104 7.11 -14.49 -3.63
C SER A 104 7.97 -13.23 -3.79
N LEU A 105 7.37 -12.10 -4.13
CA LEU A 105 8.07 -10.82 -4.25
C LEU A 105 8.21 -10.10 -2.90
N GLY A 106 7.66 -10.65 -1.83
CA GLY A 106 7.85 -10.06 -0.51
C GLY A 106 6.75 -9.13 -0.04
N VAL A 107 5.54 -9.27 -0.58
CA VAL A 107 4.40 -8.48 -0.08
C VAL A 107 4.09 -8.91 1.36
N ASP A 108 3.70 -7.95 2.19
CA ASP A 108 3.39 -8.22 3.60
C ASP A 108 1.95 -8.68 3.79
N GLU A 109 1.01 -8.12 3.03
CA GLU A 109 -0.40 -8.53 3.05
C GLU A 109 -1.01 -8.39 1.67
N TYR A 110 -2.08 -9.15 1.43
CA TYR A 110 -2.76 -9.20 0.15
C TYR A 110 -4.26 -9.21 0.38
N LEU A 111 -4.97 -8.23 -0.20
CA LEU A 111 -6.42 -8.10 -0.06
C LEU A 111 -7.08 -8.10 -1.43
N ASN A 112 -8.26 -8.72 -1.52
CA ASN A 112 -9.05 -8.73 -2.75
C ASN A 112 -10.10 -7.62 -2.70
N LYS A 113 -10.37 -6.99 -3.85
CA LYS A 113 -11.50 -6.07 -4.00
C LYS A 113 -12.78 -6.88 -4.28
N PRO A 114 -13.92 -6.49 -3.74
CA PRO A 114 -14.08 -5.40 -2.80
C PRO A 114 -13.54 -5.79 -1.43
N PHE A 115 -12.87 -4.88 -0.77
CA PHE A 115 -12.36 -5.10 0.58
C PHE A 115 -13.17 -4.28 1.58
N ARG A 116 -13.14 -4.71 2.83
CA ARG A 116 -13.77 -3.95 3.90
C ARG A 116 -12.77 -2.96 4.47
N MET A 117 -13.23 -1.72 4.69
CA MET A 117 -12.34 -0.69 5.20
C MET A 117 -11.80 -1.05 6.60
N ASP A 118 -12.63 -1.66 7.45
CA ASP A 118 -12.18 -2.08 8.77
C ASP A 118 -11.07 -3.13 8.69
N ARG A 119 -11.12 -4.00 7.69
CA ARG A 119 -10.06 -4.99 7.46
C ARG A 119 -8.76 -4.31 7.03
N LEU A 120 -8.86 -3.33 6.13
CA LEU A 120 -7.68 -2.59 5.68
C LEU A 120 -7.05 -1.84 6.85
N ILE A 121 -7.85 -1.20 7.67
CA ILE A 121 -7.36 -0.47 8.86
C ILE A 121 -6.66 -1.44 9.81
N GLU A 122 -7.25 -2.60 10.06
CA GLU A 122 -6.68 -3.62 10.93
C GLU A 122 -5.28 -4.05 10.44
N VAL A 123 -5.17 -4.35 9.15
CA VAL A 123 -3.89 -4.77 8.56
C VAL A 123 -2.88 -3.62 8.61
N THR A 124 -3.32 -2.39 8.35
CA THR A 124 -2.46 -1.21 8.42
C THR A 124 -1.89 -1.05 9.83
N GLN A 125 -2.74 -1.19 10.84
CA GLN A 125 -2.30 -1.10 12.24
C GLN A 125 -1.26 -2.15 12.56
N LYS A 126 -1.48 -3.37 12.10
CA LYS A 126 -0.56 -4.48 12.31
C LYS A 126 0.82 -4.19 11.71
N LEU A 127 0.87 -3.63 10.51
CA LEU A 127 2.13 -3.41 9.80
C LEU A 127 2.86 -2.14 10.26
N LEU A 128 2.15 -1.17 10.83
CA LEU A 128 2.77 0.04 11.34
C LEU A 128 3.15 -0.04 12.82
N ALA A 129 2.69 -1.07 13.49
CA ALA A 129 2.95 -1.25 14.92
C ALA A 129 4.43 -1.46 15.23
#